data_db89608d9c40c6e00dcfdaa5e5aa1884
#
_entry.id   db89608d9c40c6e00dcfdaa5e5aa1884
#
_cell.length_a   1.000
_cell.length_b   1.000
_cell.length_c   1.000
_cell.angle_alpha   90.00
_cell.angle_beta   90.00
_cell.angle_gamma   90.00
#
_symmetry.space_group_name_H-M   'P 1'
#
loop_
_entity.id
_entity.type
_entity.pdbx_description
1 polymer ?
#
loop_
_entity_poly.entity_id
_entity_poly.type
_entity_poly.pdbx_seq_one_letter_code
_entity_poly.pdbx_strand_id
1 'polypeptide(L)'
;MKDSLTGGGRGLPASSFIPHHCIEVAAGLVFRDGKLLITRRRPQEHLGGLWEFPGGKRERNEAFEECLRRELKEELGIEVKVRELVDSVTHDYPEKSVHLKFYRCSWRRKEPRALGCHAFAWITAAQLAEYAFPPADEGLLQKLRTSRELWR
;
A
#
# COMPACT_ATOMS: atom_id res chain seq x y z
N MET A 1 -28.51 -37.51 -10.80
CA MET A 1 -28.10 -37.38 -10.59
C MET A 1 -27.42 -36.99 -10.17
N LYS A 2 -27.27 -36.76 -10.15
CA LYS A 2 -26.52 -36.62 -9.79
C LYS A 2 -25.67 -36.29 -9.40
N ASP A 3 -25.71 -36.41 -9.44
CA ASP A 3 -24.94 -36.34 -8.96
C ASP A 3 -24.29 -35.76 -8.65
N SER A 4 -24.40 -35.73 -8.91
CA SER A 4 -23.80 -35.35 -8.56
C SER A 4 -23.24 -34.76 -8.09
N LEU A 5 -23.42 -34.83 -8.14
CA LEU A 5 -23.00 -34.45 -7.64
C LEU A 5 -22.35 -34.13 -7.06
N THR A 6 -22.36 -34.23 -7.01
CA THR A 6 -21.95 -34.09 -6.45
C THR A 6 -21.04 -34.08 -6.18
N GLY A 7 -20.82 -34.11 -6.63
CA GLY A 7 -19.91 -34.06 -6.42
C GLY A 7 -19.16 -33.58 -6.17
N GLY A 8 -19.31 -33.53 -6.24
CA GLY A 8 -18.57 -33.12 -5.98
C GLY A 8 -17.93 -32.61 -5.64
N GLY A 9 -17.91 -32.63 -5.66
CA GLY A 9 -17.23 -32.33 -5.38
C GLY A 9 -16.69 -31.92 -5.11
N ARG A 10 -16.72 -32.05 -5.31
CA ARG A 10 -16.15 -31.80 -4.93
C ARG A 10 -15.32 -31.54 -4.13
N GLY A 11 -14.90 -32.18 -3.79
CA GLY A 11 -13.83 -32.11 -2.87
C GLY A 11 -13.02 -30.89 -2.94
N LEU A 12 -12.64 -30.67 -3.99
CA LEU A 12 -11.99 -29.45 -4.21
C LEU A 12 -12.67 -28.28 -3.60
N PRO A 13 -13.93 -28.26 -3.59
CA PRO A 13 -14.63 -27.12 -2.99
C PRO A 13 -14.36 -26.94 -1.52
N ALA A 14 -14.00 -27.99 -0.83
CA ALA A 14 -13.78 -27.84 0.60
C ALA A 14 -12.76 -26.73 0.87
N SER A 15 -11.63 -26.74 0.20
CA SER A 15 -10.67 -25.69 0.42
C SER A 15 -11.15 -24.38 -0.18
N SER A 16 -11.93 -24.44 -1.25
CA SER A 16 -12.44 -23.21 -1.84
C SER A 16 -13.52 -22.57 -0.98
N PHE A 17 -14.08 -23.31 -0.04
CA PHE A 17 -15.07 -22.75 0.86
C PHE A 17 -14.45 -22.10 2.10
N ILE A 18 -13.16 -22.31 2.34
CA ILE A 18 -12.48 -21.57 3.36
C ILE A 18 -12.32 -20.16 2.80
N PRO A 19 -12.88 -19.16 3.48
CA PRO A 19 -12.79 -17.80 2.96
C PRO A 19 -11.34 -17.42 2.72
N HIS A 20 -11.04 -17.06 1.50
CA HIS A 20 -9.74 -16.53 1.15
C HIS A 20 -9.86 -15.01 1.31
N HIS A 21 -9.27 -14.49 2.38
CA HIS A 21 -9.34 -13.07 2.66
C HIS A 21 -8.57 -12.30 1.60
N CYS A 22 -9.26 -11.36 0.98
CA CYS A 22 -8.62 -10.41 0.08
C CYS A 22 -8.53 -9.08 0.81
N ILE A 23 -7.32 -8.73 1.23
CA ILE A 23 -7.06 -7.48 1.93
C ILE A 23 -6.67 -6.45 0.88
N GLU A 24 -7.40 -5.36 0.84
CA GLU A 24 -7.13 -4.29 -0.12
C GLU A 24 -6.49 -3.11 0.60
N VAL A 25 -5.38 -2.65 0.07
CA VAL A 25 -4.58 -1.59 0.67
C VAL A 25 -4.36 -0.48 -0.35
N ALA A 26 -4.55 0.75 0.08
CA ALA A 26 -4.21 1.92 -0.72
C ALA A 26 -2.95 2.54 -0.12
N ALA A 27 -1.96 2.80 -0.94
CA ALA A 27 -0.72 3.43 -0.50
C ALA A 27 -0.45 4.67 -1.34
N GLY A 28 0.17 5.67 -0.74
CA GLY A 28 0.40 6.94 -1.38
C GLY A 28 1.86 7.21 -1.70
N LEU A 29 2.08 7.62 -2.94
CA LEU A 29 3.34 8.21 -3.34
C LEU A 29 3.13 9.72 -3.25
N VAL A 30 3.37 10.26 -2.07
CA VAL A 30 3.06 11.66 -1.77
C VAL A 30 4.26 12.53 -2.10
N PHE A 31 4.09 13.39 -3.08
CA PHE A 31 5.15 14.28 -3.56
C PHE A 31 4.92 15.72 -3.13
N ARG A 32 6.02 16.39 -2.81
CA ARG A 32 6.04 17.80 -2.46
C ARG A 32 7.41 18.35 -2.83
N ASP A 33 7.44 19.31 -3.74
CA ASP A 33 8.69 19.97 -4.15
C ASP A 33 9.79 18.97 -4.56
N GLY A 34 9.41 17.96 -5.34
CA GLY A 34 10.36 16.96 -5.84
C GLY A 34 10.79 15.93 -4.83
N LYS A 35 10.17 15.90 -3.66
CA LYS A 35 10.49 14.92 -2.61
C LYS A 35 9.32 14.01 -2.36
N LEU A 36 9.64 12.78 -1.96
CA LEU A 36 8.67 11.72 -1.68
C LEU A 36 8.60 11.48 -0.18
N LEU A 37 7.38 11.38 0.33
CA LEU A 37 7.15 11.09 1.75
C LEU A 37 7.13 9.59 1.97
N ILE A 38 7.99 9.12 2.88
CA ILE A 38 8.02 7.73 3.28
C ILE A 38 7.88 7.64 4.79
N THR A 39 7.39 6.49 5.26
CA THR A 39 7.19 6.26 6.69
C THR A 39 7.91 5.01 7.12
N ARG A 40 8.30 4.95 8.39
CA ARG A 40 9.00 3.81 8.94
C ARG A 40 8.06 3.05 9.87
N ARG A 41 7.99 1.74 9.69
CA ARG A 41 7.15 0.89 10.52
C ARG A 41 7.72 0.80 11.92
N ARG A 42 6.85 0.72 12.91
CA ARG A 42 7.27 0.58 14.31
C ARG A 42 8.02 -0.73 14.47
N PRO A 43 9.05 -0.76 15.33
CA PRO A 43 9.89 -1.97 15.48
C PRO A 43 9.15 -3.24 15.86
N GLN A 44 8.04 -3.12 16.59
CA GLN A 44 7.28 -4.28 17.06
C GLN A 44 6.27 -4.80 16.02
N GLU A 45 6.09 -4.08 14.92
CA GLU A 45 5.15 -4.50 13.88
C GLU A 45 5.82 -5.49 12.92
N HIS A 46 4.96 -6.19 12.14
CA HIS A 46 5.46 -7.03 11.06
C HIS A 46 6.30 -6.18 10.11
N LEU A 47 7.48 -6.69 9.74
CA LEU A 47 8.46 -5.96 8.93
C LEU A 47 8.90 -4.66 9.62
N GLY A 48 8.94 -4.68 10.95
CA GLY A 48 9.31 -3.52 11.75
C GLY A 48 10.67 -2.95 11.38
N GLY A 49 10.75 -1.63 11.43
CA GLY A 49 11.99 -0.94 11.11
C GLY A 49 12.21 -0.68 9.62
N LEU A 50 11.44 -1.35 8.73
CA LEU A 50 11.53 -1.06 7.31
C LEU A 50 10.70 0.17 6.96
N TRP A 51 11.05 0.78 5.85
CA TRP A 51 10.33 1.94 5.34
C TRP A 51 9.24 1.49 4.38
N GLU A 52 8.22 2.33 4.22
CA GLU A 52 7.10 2.01 3.36
C GLU A 52 6.47 3.29 2.85
N PHE A 53 5.55 3.13 1.90
CA PHE A 53 4.74 4.23 1.41
C PHE A 53 3.48 4.28 2.28
N PRO A 54 3.14 5.45 2.82
CA PRO A 54 2.04 5.54 3.80
C PRO A 54 0.69 5.19 3.18
N GLY A 55 -0.18 4.61 3.98
CA GLY A 55 -1.50 4.20 3.56
C GLY A 55 -2.06 3.19 4.53
N GLY A 56 -3.06 2.43 4.07
CA GLY A 56 -3.67 1.43 4.94
C GLY A 56 -4.78 0.66 4.27
N LYS A 57 -5.48 -0.13 5.07
CA LYS A 57 -6.51 -1.05 4.58
C LYS A 57 -7.78 -0.32 4.20
N ARG A 58 -8.34 -0.71 3.07
CA ARG A 58 -9.63 -0.21 2.62
C ARG A 58 -10.74 -0.81 3.45
N GLU A 59 -11.66 0.03 3.87
CA GLU A 59 -12.84 -0.41 4.59
C GLU A 59 -13.98 -0.65 3.61
N ARG A 60 -14.99 -1.37 4.09
CA ARG A 60 -16.16 -1.66 3.27
C ARG A 60 -16.84 -0.37 2.82
N ASN A 61 -17.29 -0.36 1.58
CA ASN A 61 -17.99 0.77 0.98
C ASN A 61 -17.16 2.03 0.84
N GLU A 62 -15.86 1.87 0.81
CA GLU A 62 -14.92 2.97 0.68
C GLU A 62 -14.16 2.80 -0.64
N ALA A 63 -14.06 3.87 -1.43
CA ALA A 63 -13.22 3.82 -2.63
C ALA A 63 -11.75 3.83 -2.20
N PHE A 64 -10.85 3.30 -3.04
CA PHE A 64 -9.43 3.31 -2.73
C PHE A 64 -8.91 4.72 -2.47
N GLU A 65 -9.34 5.69 -3.26
CA GLU A 65 -8.91 7.07 -3.09
C GLU A 65 -9.38 7.67 -1.77
N GLU A 66 -10.60 7.33 -1.36
CA GLU A 66 -11.13 7.76 -0.06
C GLU A 66 -10.36 7.13 1.08
N CYS A 67 -10.07 5.84 0.93
CA CYS A 67 -9.25 5.10 1.90
C CYS A 67 -7.91 5.78 2.09
N LEU A 68 -7.27 6.12 1.00
CA LEU A 68 -5.95 6.73 1.06
C LEU A 68 -5.98 8.09 1.76
N ARG A 69 -6.95 8.93 1.43
CA ARG A 69 -7.07 10.22 2.10
C ARG A 69 -7.30 10.06 3.61
N ARG A 70 -8.14 9.11 3.98
CA ARG A 70 -8.43 8.84 5.39
C ARG A 70 -7.20 8.33 6.12
N GLU A 71 -6.49 7.35 5.53
CA GLU A 71 -5.32 6.76 6.15
C GLU A 71 -4.19 7.77 6.32
N LEU A 72 -3.96 8.60 5.31
CA LEU A 72 -2.91 9.62 5.40
C LEU A 72 -3.22 10.65 6.48
N LYS A 73 -4.49 10.96 6.66
CA LYS A 73 -4.90 11.86 7.72
C LYS A 73 -4.70 11.23 9.09
N GLU A 74 -5.07 9.96 9.23
CA GLU A 74 -4.94 9.24 10.51
C GLU A 74 -3.47 9.00 10.85
N GLU A 75 -2.68 8.57 9.88
CA GLU A 75 -1.30 8.17 10.12
C GLU A 75 -0.35 9.37 10.26
N LEU A 76 -0.56 10.40 9.48
CA LEU A 76 0.37 11.52 9.36
C LEU A 76 -0.25 12.89 9.58
N GLY A 77 -1.57 12.99 9.64
CA GLY A 77 -2.25 14.26 9.82
C GLY A 77 -2.19 15.18 8.61
N ILE A 78 -1.92 14.64 7.42
CA ILE A 78 -1.79 15.47 6.21
C ILE A 78 -3.02 15.38 5.33
N GLU A 79 -3.18 16.38 4.46
CA GLU A 79 -4.22 16.38 3.45
C GLU A 79 -3.56 16.38 2.08
N VAL A 80 -4.00 15.47 1.23
CA VAL A 80 -3.44 15.29 -0.10
C VAL A 80 -4.52 15.31 -1.17
N LYS A 81 -4.09 15.55 -2.40
CA LYS A 81 -4.92 15.30 -3.57
C LYS A 81 -4.44 13.99 -4.18
N VAL A 82 -5.34 13.00 -4.26
CA VAL A 82 -5.03 11.72 -4.87
C VAL A 82 -5.11 11.87 -6.38
N ARG A 83 -4.08 11.41 -7.06
CA ARG A 83 -3.99 11.52 -8.52
C ARG A 83 -4.07 10.12 -9.14
N GLU A 84 -3.29 9.85 -10.16
CA GLU A 84 -3.40 8.60 -10.91
C GLU A 84 -2.80 7.39 -10.19
N LEU A 85 -3.31 6.23 -10.54
CA LEU A 85 -2.77 4.95 -10.11
C LEU A 85 -1.43 4.73 -10.80
N VAL A 86 -0.39 4.45 -10.02
CA VAL A 86 0.96 4.24 -10.55
C VAL A 86 1.27 2.76 -10.68
N ASP A 87 0.84 1.96 -9.72
CA ASP A 87 1.10 0.53 -9.73
C ASP A 87 0.05 -0.21 -8.93
N SER A 88 -0.11 -1.50 -9.26
CA SER A 88 -1.06 -2.37 -8.58
C SER A 88 -0.38 -3.73 -8.45
N VAL A 89 -0.30 -4.22 -7.23
CA VAL A 89 0.43 -5.44 -6.92
C VAL A 89 -0.44 -6.36 -6.07
N THR A 90 -0.47 -7.64 -6.41
CA THR A 90 -1.18 -8.63 -5.60
C THR A 90 -0.17 -9.64 -5.08
N HIS A 91 -0.22 -9.87 -3.77
CA HIS A 91 0.56 -10.92 -3.13
C HIS A 91 -0.37 -11.97 -2.59
N ASP A 92 -0.17 -13.22 -3.02
CA ASP A 92 -0.98 -14.34 -2.56
C ASP A 92 -0.22 -15.12 -1.49
N TYR A 93 -0.82 -15.16 -0.33
CA TYR A 93 -0.35 -16.00 0.78
C TYR A 93 -1.32 -17.19 0.88
N PRO A 94 -0.93 -18.29 1.55
CA PRO A 94 -1.82 -19.44 1.64
C PRO A 94 -3.22 -19.13 2.15
N GLU A 95 -3.34 -18.17 3.08
CA GLU A 95 -4.62 -17.90 3.75
C GLU A 95 -5.25 -16.59 3.30
N LYS A 96 -4.53 -15.76 2.58
CA LYS A 96 -5.02 -14.45 2.20
C LYS A 96 -4.29 -13.90 1.00
N SER A 97 -4.93 -12.99 0.30
CA SER A 97 -4.28 -12.19 -0.74
C SER A 97 -4.25 -10.74 -0.28
N VAL A 98 -3.20 -10.04 -0.63
CA VAL A 98 -3.09 -8.60 -0.35
C VAL A 98 -2.98 -7.89 -1.69
N HIS A 99 -3.93 -7.03 -1.96
CA HIS A 99 -3.97 -6.25 -3.19
C HIS A 99 -3.62 -4.80 -2.85
N LEU A 100 -2.46 -4.35 -3.32
CA LEU A 100 -1.98 -2.99 -3.07
C LEU A 100 -2.14 -2.15 -4.31
N LYS A 101 -2.70 -0.97 -4.12
CA LYS A 101 -2.76 0.04 -5.17
C LYS A 101 -1.98 1.26 -4.72
N PHE A 102 -1.03 1.69 -5.56
CA PHE A 102 -0.18 2.84 -5.28
C PHE A 102 -0.61 4.01 -6.13
N TYR A 103 -1.02 5.09 -5.48
CA TYR A 103 -1.48 6.30 -6.15
C TYR A 103 -0.49 7.43 -5.98
N ARG A 104 -0.25 8.17 -7.04
CA ARG A 104 0.50 9.41 -6.92
C ARG A 104 -0.39 10.43 -6.23
N CYS A 105 0.17 11.14 -5.26
CA CYS A 105 -0.55 12.14 -4.50
C CYS A 105 0.25 13.43 -4.46
N SER A 106 -0.46 14.55 -4.47
CA SER A 106 0.15 15.86 -4.24
C SER A 106 -0.17 16.29 -2.82
N TRP A 107 0.87 16.64 -2.06
CA TRP A 107 0.65 17.20 -0.73
C TRP A 107 -0.05 18.56 -0.87
N ARG A 108 -1.06 18.77 -0.02
CA ARG A 108 -1.85 19.99 -0.09
C ARG A 108 -1.70 20.85 1.14
N ARG A 109 -1.85 20.28 2.32
CA ARG A 109 -1.84 21.02 3.57
C ARG A 109 -1.41 20.15 4.72
N LYS A 110 -0.95 20.80 5.77
CA LYS A 110 -0.59 20.27 7.08
C LYS A 110 0.71 19.47 7.05
N GLU A 111 1.61 19.87 7.92
CA GLU A 111 2.90 19.19 8.03
C GLU A 111 2.71 17.81 8.62
N PRO A 112 3.45 16.80 8.12
CA PRO A 112 3.33 15.44 8.64
C PRO A 112 3.72 15.37 10.11
N ARG A 113 3.05 14.45 10.81
CA ARG A 113 3.39 14.09 12.18
C ARG A 113 3.33 12.56 12.27
N ALA A 114 4.22 11.97 13.05
CA ALA A 114 4.26 10.52 13.21
C ALA A 114 3.17 10.07 14.18
N LEU A 115 1.92 10.06 13.72
CA LEU A 115 0.78 9.68 14.55
C LEU A 115 0.56 8.16 14.55
N GLY A 116 0.79 7.51 13.40
CA GLY A 116 0.57 6.08 13.25
C GLY A 116 1.78 5.32 12.72
N CYS A 117 2.96 5.92 12.75
CA CYS A 117 4.20 5.29 12.30
C CYS A 117 5.32 5.66 13.26
N HIS A 118 6.47 5.00 13.11
CA HIS A 118 7.62 5.27 13.97
C HIS A 118 8.30 6.59 13.60
N ALA A 119 8.40 6.86 12.30
CA ALA A 119 9.06 8.05 11.79
C ALA A 119 8.60 8.31 10.36
N PHE A 120 8.90 9.48 9.84
CA PHE A 120 8.68 9.79 8.42
C PHE A 120 9.87 10.58 7.90
N ALA A 121 10.00 10.62 6.57
CA ALA A 121 11.05 11.39 5.92
C ALA A 121 10.57 11.84 4.54
N TRP A 122 10.99 13.04 4.16
CA TRP A 122 10.87 13.52 2.79
C TRP A 122 12.21 13.24 2.11
N ILE A 123 12.19 12.46 1.03
CA ILE A 123 13.43 12.06 0.37
C ILE A 123 13.42 12.43 -1.10
N THR A 124 14.62 12.68 -1.63
CA THR A 124 14.80 12.89 -3.05
C THR A 124 14.97 11.54 -3.76
N ALA A 125 14.88 11.55 -5.09
CA ALA A 125 15.09 10.34 -5.87
C ALA A 125 16.49 9.75 -5.61
N ALA A 126 17.48 10.60 -5.45
CA ALA A 126 18.86 10.14 -5.20
C ALA A 126 18.99 9.45 -3.84
N GLN A 127 18.16 9.82 -2.88
CA GLN A 127 18.22 9.25 -1.54
C GLN A 127 17.47 7.92 -1.40
N LEU A 128 16.69 7.54 -2.41
CA LEU A 128 15.84 6.37 -2.32
C LEU A 128 16.62 5.11 -1.95
N ALA A 129 17.83 4.95 -2.47
CA ALA A 129 18.65 3.77 -2.20
C ALA A 129 19.19 3.71 -0.76
N GLU A 130 19.08 4.81 0.00
CA GLU A 130 19.56 4.84 1.38
C GLU A 130 18.56 4.25 2.38
N TYR A 131 17.37 3.89 1.92
CA TYR A 131 16.30 3.41 2.80
C TYR A 131 15.94 1.98 2.45
N ALA A 132 15.70 1.17 3.47
CA ALA A 132 15.37 -0.24 3.30
C ALA A 132 13.86 -0.44 3.22
N PHE A 133 13.39 -1.00 2.12
CA PHE A 133 11.98 -1.32 1.89
C PHE A 133 11.80 -2.84 1.82
N PRO A 134 10.58 -3.35 2.04
CA PRO A 134 10.31 -4.77 1.86
C PRO A 134 10.61 -5.20 0.43
N PRO A 135 11.07 -6.45 0.22
CA PRO A 135 11.36 -6.96 -1.14
C PRO A 135 10.18 -6.83 -2.10
N ALA A 136 8.96 -6.89 -1.58
CA ALA A 136 7.76 -6.77 -2.39
C ALA A 136 7.64 -5.44 -3.12
N ASP A 137 8.30 -4.40 -2.64
CA ASP A 137 8.23 -3.08 -3.23
C ASP A 137 9.24 -2.85 -4.36
N GLU A 138 10.05 -3.86 -4.68
CA GLU A 138 11.14 -3.68 -5.63
C GLU A 138 10.67 -3.20 -7.01
N GLY A 139 9.55 -3.73 -7.50
CA GLY A 139 9.02 -3.30 -8.79
C GLY A 139 8.66 -1.83 -8.81
N LEU A 140 8.03 -1.36 -7.74
CA LEU A 140 7.65 0.04 -7.61
C LEU A 140 8.89 0.92 -7.44
N LEU A 141 9.86 0.46 -6.66
CA LEU A 141 11.11 1.21 -6.46
C LEU A 141 11.83 1.40 -7.78
N GLN A 142 11.79 0.39 -8.66
CA GLN A 142 12.39 0.49 -9.97
C GLN A 142 11.71 1.56 -10.81
N LYS A 143 10.38 1.63 -10.78
CA LYS A 143 9.64 2.69 -11.47
C LYS A 143 10.04 4.06 -10.94
N LEU A 144 10.17 4.18 -9.62
CA LEU A 144 10.54 5.45 -8.99
C LEU A 144 11.96 5.87 -9.39
N ARG A 145 12.87 4.91 -9.55
CA ARG A 145 14.25 5.23 -9.96
C ARG A 145 14.34 5.69 -11.40
N THR A 146 13.46 5.18 -12.26
CA THR A 146 13.59 5.38 -13.70
C THR A 146 12.64 6.41 -14.29
N SER A 147 11.62 6.84 -13.55
CA SER A 147 10.64 7.79 -14.07
C SER A 147 10.74 9.13 -13.36
N ARG A 148 11.41 10.07 -13.99
CA ARG A 148 11.55 11.42 -13.45
C ARG A 148 10.22 12.15 -13.35
N GLU A 149 9.29 11.80 -14.23
CA GLU A 149 8.01 12.47 -14.28
C GLU A 149 7.18 12.24 -13.03
N LEU A 150 7.37 11.11 -12.36
CA LEU A 150 6.65 10.83 -11.12
C LEU A 150 7.00 11.84 -10.02
N TRP A 151 8.20 12.37 -10.06
CA TRP A 151 8.71 13.25 -8.99
C TRP A 151 8.34 14.72 -9.17
N ARG A 152 7.61 15.08 -10.20
CA ARG A 152 7.22 16.46 -10.46
C ARG A 152 5.97 16.88 -9.71
#